data_8fc66d177020bc6621f5d8c9fb0ad2f6
#
_entry.id   8fc66d177020bc6621f5d8c9fb0ad2f6
#
_cell.length_a   1.000
_cell.length_b   1.000
_cell.length_c   1.000
_cell.angle_alpha   90.00
_cell.angle_beta   90.00
_cell.angle_gamma   90.00
#
_symmetry.space_group_name_H-M   'P 1'
#
loop_
_entity.id
_entity.type
_entity.pdbx_description
1 polymer ?
#
loop_
_entity_poly.entity_id
_entity_poly.type
_entity_poly.pdbx_seq_one_letter_code
_entity_poly.pdbx_strand_id
1 'polypeptide(L)'
;MTFYQELQLNQAGSKSLLKNSKTMKEKLYHTFVYMVKIAVTMVFCFAFVTASSIILGKDNSIVGVVVLLCVMVFRNADLGIHTRHSTWLLALFFVIMTVCPHLANQLSPLPALLINIAALAVLILFGCHNPFMFNQSTLVLGYLLLYGYDVSGKSYMLRIAGMAAGAAITCLVFYRNHKNRDYKRNMKAVIQEFDLSSSRTKWQLCQILCVPLVLCIAQLCNMPRAMWAGIAAMSAILPFMEDMQYRVRKRIVGNIAGVICFTVLYFLLPPSIYAYIGIIGGIGVGLSAQYGWQAVFNTFGALAIAAESYGLKGAVSLRVIQNVFGVVFALVFCAVFYRIMSVKAPVKEETV
;
A
#
# COMPACT_ATOMS: atom_id res chain seq x y z
N MET A 1 21.59 -14.96 -20.17
CA MET A 1 21.24 -14.59 -18.78
C MET A 1 21.13 -15.87 -17.97
N THR A 2 21.72 -15.94 -16.76
CA THR A 2 21.61 -17.12 -15.91
C THR A 2 20.24 -17.18 -15.24
N PHE A 3 19.79 -18.37 -14.83
CA PHE A 3 18.55 -18.58 -14.08
C PHE A 3 18.46 -17.64 -12.87
N TYR A 4 19.54 -17.49 -12.10
CA TYR A 4 19.59 -16.64 -10.91
C TYR A 4 19.44 -15.14 -11.27
N GLN A 5 20.07 -14.68 -12.33
CA GLN A 5 19.93 -13.29 -12.81
C GLN A 5 18.49 -12.99 -13.23
N GLU A 6 17.82 -13.94 -13.88
CA GLU A 6 16.43 -13.79 -14.29
C GLU A 6 15.46 -13.75 -13.10
N LEU A 7 15.71 -14.56 -12.05
CA LEU A 7 14.95 -14.49 -10.81
C LEU A 7 15.03 -13.11 -10.12
N GLN A 8 16.12 -12.38 -10.29
CA GLN A 8 16.33 -11.05 -9.69
C GLN A 8 15.67 -9.89 -10.47
N LEU A 9 15.22 -10.12 -11.69
CA LEU A 9 14.52 -9.09 -12.46
C LEU A 9 13.28 -8.59 -11.75
N ASN A 10 12.91 -7.34 -11.99
CA ASN A 10 11.60 -6.87 -11.59
C ASN A 10 10.49 -7.48 -12.47
N GLN A 11 9.24 -7.27 -12.11
CA GLN A 11 8.10 -7.84 -12.83
C GLN A 11 8.02 -7.37 -14.29
N ALA A 12 8.37 -6.12 -14.55
CA ALA A 12 8.42 -5.56 -15.91
C ALA A 12 9.51 -6.23 -16.76
N GLY A 13 10.71 -6.42 -16.18
CA GLY A 13 11.81 -7.11 -16.85
C GLY A 13 11.49 -8.57 -17.20
N SER A 14 10.90 -9.32 -16.26
CA SER A 14 10.48 -10.71 -16.55
C SER A 14 9.43 -10.78 -17.67
N LYS A 15 8.46 -9.85 -17.69
CA LYS A 15 7.45 -9.80 -18.75
C LYS A 15 7.99 -9.34 -20.09
N SER A 16 8.97 -8.45 -20.09
CA SER A 16 9.69 -8.04 -21.31
C SER A 16 10.39 -9.24 -21.94
N LEU A 17 11.07 -10.08 -21.15
CA LEU A 17 11.70 -11.31 -21.65
C LEU A 17 10.68 -12.26 -22.27
N LEU A 18 9.55 -12.48 -21.60
CA LEU A 18 8.44 -13.30 -22.12
C LEU A 18 7.90 -12.79 -23.46
N LYS A 19 7.74 -11.45 -23.57
CA LYS A 19 7.22 -10.82 -24.80
C LYS A 19 8.22 -10.90 -25.96
N ASN A 20 9.51 -10.78 -25.65
CA ASN A 20 10.59 -10.71 -26.67
C ASN A 20 11.19 -12.09 -27.01
N SER A 21 10.68 -13.19 -26.45
CA SER A 21 11.12 -14.55 -26.75
C SER A 21 10.87 -14.89 -28.20
N LYS A 22 11.90 -15.36 -28.92
CA LYS A 22 11.85 -15.69 -30.35
C LYS A 22 11.37 -17.12 -30.59
N THR A 23 11.65 -18.04 -29.68
CA THR A 23 11.30 -19.45 -29.79
C THR A 23 10.33 -19.90 -28.70
N MET A 24 9.53 -20.94 -28.98
CA MET A 24 8.62 -21.52 -28.01
C MET A 24 9.38 -22.09 -26.78
N LYS A 25 10.58 -22.62 -26.99
CA LYS A 25 11.43 -23.14 -25.90
C LYS A 25 11.89 -22.05 -24.96
N GLU A 26 12.35 -20.91 -25.50
CA GLU A 26 12.70 -19.72 -24.69
C GLU A 26 11.51 -19.19 -23.93
N LYS A 27 10.35 -19.07 -24.56
CA LYS A 27 9.13 -18.60 -23.93
C LYS A 27 8.70 -19.51 -22.77
N LEU A 28 8.78 -20.82 -22.97
CA LEU A 28 8.45 -21.81 -21.92
C LEU A 28 9.43 -21.71 -20.76
N TYR A 29 10.74 -21.59 -21.04
CA TYR A 29 11.78 -21.41 -20.01
C TYR A 29 11.54 -20.12 -19.19
N HIS A 30 11.36 -18.97 -19.82
CA HIS A 30 11.09 -17.70 -19.13
C HIS A 30 9.77 -17.73 -18.35
N THR A 31 8.75 -18.42 -18.87
CA THR A 31 7.49 -18.64 -18.14
C THR A 31 7.73 -19.47 -16.88
N PHE A 32 8.50 -20.55 -16.99
CA PHE A 32 8.85 -21.39 -15.84
C PHE A 32 9.61 -20.59 -14.78
N VAL A 33 10.67 -19.84 -15.16
CA VAL A 33 11.44 -19.02 -14.25
C VAL A 33 10.53 -17.96 -13.56
N TYR A 34 9.63 -17.36 -14.31
CA TYR A 34 8.67 -16.39 -13.77
C TYR A 34 7.71 -17.02 -12.76
N MET A 35 7.20 -18.22 -13.05
CA MET A 35 6.33 -18.96 -12.12
C MET A 35 7.07 -19.38 -10.86
N VAL A 36 8.31 -19.90 -10.97
CA VAL A 36 9.16 -20.21 -9.81
C VAL A 36 9.40 -18.97 -8.95
N LYS A 37 9.71 -17.83 -9.56
CA LYS A 37 9.90 -16.57 -8.85
C LYS A 37 8.66 -16.17 -8.05
N ILE A 38 7.47 -16.25 -8.65
CA ILE A 38 6.21 -15.93 -7.96
C ILE A 38 6.00 -16.92 -6.82
N ALA A 39 6.16 -18.22 -7.05
CA ALA A 39 5.99 -19.24 -6.03
C ALA A 39 6.94 -19.02 -4.83
N VAL A 40 8.22 -18.79 -5.08
CA VAL A 40 9.21 -18.51 -4.03
C VAL A 40 8.85 -17.25 -3.25
N THR A 41 8.46 -16.16 -3.95
CA THR A 41 8.05 -14.92 -3.29
C THR A 41 6.81 -15.14 -2.43
N MET A 42 5.82 -15.87 -2.92
CA MET A 42 4.58 -16.16 -2.17
C MET A 42 4.85 -17.02 -0.95
N VAL A 43 5.65 -18.08 -1.09
CA VAL A 43 6.05 -18.93 0.05
C VAL A 43 6.79 -18.11 1.10
N PHE A 44 7.72 -17.25 0.69
CA PHE A 44 8.43 -16.35 1.60
C PHE A 44 7.46 -15.38 2.31
N CYS A 45 6.56 -14.72 1.58
CA CYS A 45 5.58 -13.81 2.16
C CYS A 45 4.66 -14.52 3.15
N PHE A 46 4.16 -15.69 2.78
CA PHE A 46 3.30 -16.50 3.65
C PHE A 46 4.04 -16.96 4.91
N ALA A 47 5.24 -17.51 4.76
CA ALA A 47 6.05 -17.96 5.87
C ALA A 47 6.39 -16.81 6.85
N PHE A 48 6.74 -15.64 6.30
CA PHE A 48 7.07 -14.46 7.10
C PHE A 48 5.86 -13.96 7.91
N VAL A 49 4.69 -13.81 7.26
CA VAL A 49 3.47 -13.34 7.94
C VAL A 49 2.98 -14.37 8.96
N THR A 50 3.05 -15.66 8.62
CA THR A 50 2.66 -16.75 9.54
C THR A 50 3.59 -16.79 10.76
N ALA A 51 4.90 -16.74 10.56
CA ALA A 51 5.87 -16.69 11.65
C ALA A 51 5.64 -15.45 12.54
N SER A 52 5.43 -14.28 11.95
CA SER A 52 5.08 -13.06 12.69
C SER A 52 3.78 -13.22 13.49
N SER A 53 2.77 -13.88 12.91
CA SER A 53 1.49 -14.12 13.57
C SER A 53 1.61 -15.13 14.73
N ILE A 54 2.48 -16.11 14.62
CA ILE A 54 2.76 -17.06 15.72
C ILE A 54 3.49 -16.36 16.87
N ILE A 55 4.48 -15.51 16.56
CA ILE A 55 5.31 -14.83 17.57
C ILE A 55 4.54 -13.70 18.25
N LEU A 56 3.83 -12.89 17.49
CA LEU A 56 3.17 -11.66 17.97
C LEU A 56 1.68 -11.86 18.31
N GLY A 57 1.13 -13.04 18.07
CA GLY A 57 -0.29 -13.34 18.19
C GLY A 57 -1.07 -13.03 16.91
N LYS A 58 -2.20 -13.73 16.73
CA LYS A 58 -3.07 -13.60 15.54
C LYS A 58 -3.57 -12.18 15.29
N ASP A 59 -3.88 -11.43 16.35
CA ASP A 59 -4.32 -10.03 16.27
C ASP A 59 -3.27 -9.10 15.66
N ASN A 60 -2.01 -9.50 15.71
CA ASN A 60 -0.88 -8.76 15.17
C ASN A 60 -0.35 -9.31 13.82
N SER A 61 -1.10 -10.17 13.16
CA SER A 61 -0.74 -10.65 11.81
C SER A 61 -0.48 -9.50 10.82
N ILE A 62 -1.18 -8.39 10.99
CA ILE A 62 -1.03 -7.19 10.17
C ILE A 62 0.35 -6.53 10.31
N VAL A 63 1.01 -6.67 11.45
CA VAL A 63 2.39 -6.19 11.66
C VAL A 63 3.32 -6.90 10.69
N GLY A 64 3.22 -8.22 10.58
CA GLY A 64 3.99 -9.00 9.61
C GLY A 64 3.78 -8.52 8.17
N VAL A 65 2.54 -8.20 7.80
CA VAL A 65 2.22 -7.65 6.47
C VAL A 65 2.89 -6.30 6.24
N VAL A 66 2.76 -5.36 7.19
CA VAL A 66 3.33 -4.01 7.06
C VAL A 66 4.86 -4.04 7.02
N VAL A 67 5.49 -4.82 7.91
CA VAL A 67 6.95 -4.99 7.91
C VAL A 67 7.43 -5.59 6.60
N LEU A 68 6.77 -6.65 6.12
CA LEU A 68 7.10 -7.28 4.84
C LEU A 68 7.01 -6.31 3.67
N LEU A 69 5.93 -5.52 3.59
CA LEU A 69 5.76 -4.49 2.57
C LEU A 69 6.91 -3.47 2.60
N CYS A 70 7.25 -2.97 3.79
CA CYS A 70 8.36 -2.03 3.95
C CYS A 70 9.72 -2.65 3.53
N VAL A 71 10.03 -3.86 3.98
CA VAL A 71 11.27 -4.56 3.61
C VAL A 71 11.37 -4.77 2.10
N MET A 72 10.30 -5.25 1.48
CA MET A 72 10.27 -5.54 0.04
C MET A 72 10.41 -4.29 -0.81
N VAL A 73 9.77 -3.19 -0.42
CA VAL A 73 9.80 -1.93 -1.18
C VAL A 73 11.11 -1.19 -0.94
N PHE A 74 11.50 -0.97 0.32
CA PHE A 74 12.70 -0.20 0.67
C PHE A 74 14.02 -0.97 0.46
N ARG A 75 13.96 -2.22 0.05
CA ARG A 75 15.10 -2.92 -0.54
C ARG A 75 15.61 -2.22 -1.81
N ASN A 76 14.71 -1.65 -2.62
CA ASN A 76 15.03 -1.05 -3.92
C ASN A 76 14.68 0.44 -3.99
N ALA A 77 13.55 0.85 -3.39
CA ALA A 77 13.09 2.22 -3.37
C ALA A 77 13.88 3.04 -2.34
N ASP A 78 14.13 4.31 -2.67
CA ASP A 78 14.82 5.26 -1.79
C ASP A 78 13.91 6.46 -1.43
N LEU A 79 14.41 7.31 -0.55
CA LEU A 79 13.74 8.56 -0.16
C LEU A 79 14.31 9.78 -0.90
N GLY A 80 15.25 9.59 -1.82
CA GLY A 80 15.89 10.66 -2.58
C GLY A 80 16.86 11.53 -1.81
N ILE A 81 17.26 11.12 -0.59
CA ILE A 81 18.17 11.83 0.32
C ILE A 81 19.26 10.90 0.87
N HIS A 82 20.25 11.49 1.51
CA HIS A 82 21.41 10.80 2.10
C HIS A 82 20.99 9.54 2.87
N THR A 83 21.65 8.41 2.61
CA THR A 83 21.27 7.09 3.17
C THR A 83 21.13 7.09 4.70
N ARG A 84 22.03 7.77 5.44
CA ARG A 84 21.92 7.86 6.90
C ARG A 84 20.65 8.59 7.34
N HIS A 85 20.32 9.72 6.70
CA HIS A 85 19.09 10.46 6.99
C HIS A 85 17.85 9.65 6.65
N SER A 86 17.85 8.95 5.51
CA SER A 86 16.76 8.05 5.10
C SER A 86 16.55 6.94 6.12
N THR A 87 17.62 6.35 6.66
CA THR A 87 17.52 5.29 7.68
C THR A 87 16.87 5.79 8.96
N TRP A 88 17.22 6.99 9.43
CA TRP A 88 16.56 7.62 10.59
C TRP A 88 15.09 7.93 10.32
N LEU A 89 14.77 8.43 9.13
CA LEU A 89 13.38 8.68 8.74
C LEU A 89 12.57 7.39 8.65
N LEU A 90 13.14 6.31 8.14
CA LEU A 90 12.45 5.01 8.13
C LEU A 90 12.14 4.53 9.54
N ALA A 91 13.08 4.65 10.49
CA ALA A 91 12.83 4.33 11.89
C ALA A 91 11.70 5.21 12.47
N LEU A 92 11.71 6.52 12.20
CA LEU A 92 10.64 7.44 12.60
C LEU A 92 9.29 7.05 11.98
N PHE A 93 9.25 6.63 10.71
CA PHE A 93 8.02 6.19 10.05
C PHE A 93 7.41 4.97 10.74
N PHE A 94 8.22 4.03 11.20
CA PHE A 94 7.74 2.90 11.99
C PHE A 94 7.15 3.35 13.33
N VAL A 95 7.76 4.32 14.01
CA VAL A 95 7.20 4.90 15.23
C VAL A 95 5.85 5.56 14.96
N ILE A 96 5.76 6.39 13.91
CA ILE A 96 4.51 7.06 13.52
C ILE A 96 3.42 6.04 13.18
N MET A 97 3.73 5.03 12.38
CA MET A 97 2.78 3.97 12.01
C MET A 97 2.33 3.13 13.21
N THR A 98 3.14 3.04 14.27
CA THR A 98 2.78 2.30 15.48
C THR A 98 1.92 3.13 16.42
N VAL A 99 2.32 4.37 16.67
CA VAL A 99 1.73 5.21 17.73
C VAL A 99 0.51 5.99 17.24
N CYS A 100 0.61 6.67 16.10
CA CYS A 100 -0.43 7.60 15.67
C CYS A 100 -1.77 6.92 15.30
N PRO A 101 -1.82 5.75 14.63
CA PRO A 101 -3.07 5.05 14.38
C PRO A 101 -3.78 4.65 15.68
N HIS A 102 -3.02 4.16 16.66
CA HIS A 102 -3.56 3.75 17.96
C HIS A 102 -4.13 4.94 18.74
N LEU A 103 -3.38 6.04 18.81
CA LEU A 103 -3.88 7.28 19.44
C LEU A 103 -5.13 7.83 18.75
N ALA A 104 -5.14 7.84 17.41
CA ALA A 104 -6.27 8.33 16.65
C ALA A 104 -7.54 7.49 16.90
N ASN A 105 -7.40 6.18 17.09
CA ASN A 105 -8.54 5.29 17.39
C ASN A 105 -9.11 5.46 18.81
N GLN A 106 -8.33 6.04 19.74
CA GLN A 106 -8.79 6.31 21.12
C GLN A 106 -9.52 7.66 21.24
N LEU A 107 -9.50 8.48 20.21
CA LEU A 107 -10.03 9.84 20.24
C LEU A 107 -11.33 9.95 19.42
N SER A 108 -12.10 10.99 19.71
CA SER A 108 -13.23 11.38 18.88
C SER A 108 -12.75 11.81 17.46
N PRO A 109 -13.64 11.78 16.44
CA PRO A 109 -13.23 11.95 15.03
C PRO A 109 -12.45 13.24 14.74
N LEU A 110 -12.76 14.35 15.39
CA LEU A 110 -12.08 15.63 15.12
C LEU A 110 -10.64 15.70 15.65
N PRO A 111 -10.32 15.37 16.93
CA PRO A 111 -8.94 15.22 17.36
C PRO A 111 -8.18 14.13 16.60
N ALA A 112 -8.83 13.00 16.30
CA ALA A 112 -8.23 11.95 15.46
C ALA A 112 -7.82 12.46 14.08
N LEU A 113 -8.62 13.34 13.47
CA LEU A 113 -8.30 13.98 12.19
C LEU A 113 -6.96 14.72 12.25
N LEU A 114 -6.71 15.49 13.33
CA LEU A 114 -5.46 16.25 13.48
C LEU A 114 -4.25 15.33 13.62
N ILE A 115 -4.38 14.24 14.38
CA ILE A 115 -3.31 13.23 14.49
C ILE A 115 -3.03 12.58 13.14
N ASN A 116 -4.08 12.18 12.43
CA ASN A 116 -3.95 11.57 11.10
C ASN A 116 -3.31 12.52 10.09
N ILE A 117 -3.67 13.82 10.10
CA ILE A 117 -3.04 14.84 9.25
C ILE A 117 -1.55 14.98 9.59
N ALA A 118 -1.20 15.12 10.86
CA ALA A 118 0.18 15.28 11.29
C ALA A 118 1.03 14.03 10.93
N ALA A 119 0.51 12.84 11.18
CA ALA A 119 1.18 11.59 10.84
C ALA A 119 1.41 11.45 9.34
N LEU A 120 0.37 11.66 8.52
CA LEU A 120 0.49 11.56 7.08
C LEU A 120 1.35 12.69 6.48
N ALA A 121 1.37 13.88 7.09
CA ALA A 121 2.28 14.94 6.69
C ALA A 121 3.73 14.49 6.77
N VAL A 122 4.16 13.90 7.88
CA VAL A 122 5.53 13.40 8.01
C VAL A 122 5.81 12.25 7.05
N LEU A 123 4.91 11.25 6.96
CA LEU A 123 5.07 10.10 6.08
C LEU A 123 5.17 10.50 4.60
N ILE A 124 4.37 11.48 4.16
CA ILE A 124 4.28 11.86 2.75
C ILE A 124 5.34 12.89 2.38
N LEU A 125 5.56 13.94 3.18
CA LEU A 125 6.55 14.96 2.85
C LEU A 125 7.96 14.39 2.80
N PHE A 126 8.32 13.57 3.79
CA PHE A 126 9.67 13.01 3.87
C PHE A 126 9.82 11.65 3.17
N GLY A 127 8.76 10.84 3.14
CA GLY A 127 8.80 9.50 2.54
C GLY A 127 8.50 9.46 1.04
N CYS A 128 7.77 10.45 0.52
CA CYS A 128 7.29 10.47 -0.86
C CYS A 128 7.84 11.68 -1.64
N HIS A 129 9.10 12.06 -1.35
CA HIS A 129 9.76 13.17 -2.04
C HIS A 129 9.95 12.90 -3.54
N ASN A 130 10.23 11.66 -3.91
CA ASN A 130 10.24 11.21 -5.30
C ASN A 130 8.90 10.57 -5.67
N PRO A 131 8.03 11.25 -6.44
CA PRO A 131 6.70 10.73 -6.81
C PRO A 131 6.76 9.42 -7.62
N PHE A 132 7.82 9.20 -8.39
CA PHE A 132 7.98 8.01 -9.25
C PHE A 132 8.25 6.71 -8.45
N MET A 133 8.70 6.81 -7.19
CA MET A 133 8.93 5.65 -6.32
C MET A 133 7.63 5.09 -5.74
N PHE A 134 6.52 5.83 -5.80
CA PHE A 134 5.22 5.43 -5.25
C PHE A 134 5.27 4.97 -3.78
N ASN A 135 6.17 5.54 -2.97
CA ASN A 135 6.36 5.17 -1.56
C ASN A 135 5.08 5.34 -0.72
N GLN A 136 4.16 6.24 -1.13
CA GLN A 136 2.85 6.38 -0.49
C GLN A 136 2.05 5.07 -0.50
N SER A 137 2.20 4.24 -1.54
CA SER A 137 1.54 2.94 -1.61
C SER A 137 2.03 1.95 -0.55
N THR A 138 3.11 2.27 0.16
CA THR A 138 3.66 1.46 1.26
C THR A 138 3.45 2.15 2.59
N LEU A 139 3.87 3.41 2.72
CA LEU A 139 3.83 4.14 3.99
C LEU A 139 2.41 4.47 4.42
N VAL A 140 1.61 5.06 3.53
CA VAL A 140 0.21 5.40 3.84
C VAL A 140 -0.64 4.14 3.94
N LEU A 141 -0.40 3.12 3.10
CA LEU A 141 -1.09 1.84 3.22
C LEU A 141 -0.77 1.17 4.56
N GLY A 142 0.50 1.12 4.96
CA GLY A 142 0.92 0.57 6.25
C GLY A 142 0.24 1.27 7.42
N TYR A 143 0.20 2.60 7.39
CA TYR A 143 -0.53 3.42 8.35
C TYR A 143 -2.02 3.05 8.43
N LEU A 144 -2.71 2.99 7.30
CA LEU A 144 -4.13 2.68 7.20
C LEU A 144 -4.46 1.24 7.64
N LEU A 145 -3.57 0.29 7.36
CA LEU A 145 -3.72 -1.08 7.82
C LEU A 145 -3.62 -1.16 9.35
N LEU A 146 -2.63 -0.53 9.96
CA LEU A 146 -2.48 -0.50 11.42
C LEU A 146 -3.61 0.27 12.10
N TYR A 147 -4.14 1.32 11.46
CA TYR A 147 -5.32 2.04 11.89
C TYR A 147 -6.59 1.17 11.89
N GLY A 148 -6.82 0.40 10.82
CA GLY A 148 -8.03 -0.41 10.67
C GLY A 148 -8.01 -1.74 11.41
N TYR A 149 -6.84 -2.20 11.86
CA TYR A 149 -6.64 -3.41 12.65
C TYR A 149 -5.99 -3.06 14.00
N ASP A 150 -6.51 -2.02 14.67
CA ASP A 150 -5.97 -1.61 15.96
C ASP A 150 -6.19 -2.68 17.03
N VAL A 151 -5.32 -2.68 18.03
CA VAL A 151 -5.34 -3.59 19.17
C VAL A 151 -5.00 -2.82 20.45
N SER A 152 -5.40 -3.37 21.60
CA SER A 152 -5.17 -2.77 22.90
C SER A 152 -4.48 -3.72 23.88
N GLY A 153 -4.06 -3.20 25.02
CA GLY A 153 -3.50 -3.97 26.14
C GLY A 153 -2.24 -4.75 25.73
N LYS A 154 -2.17 -6.02 26.10
CA LYS A 154 -1.01 -6.88 25.83
C LYS A 154 -0.71 -7.03 24.34
N SER A 155 -1.74 -7.12 23.51
CA SER A 155 -1.56 -7.19 22.04
C SER A 155 -0.93 -5.93 21.47
N TYR A 156 -1.20 -4.76 22.05
CA TYR A 156 -0.52 -3.53 21.62
C TYR A 156 0.96 -3.50 22.02
N MET A 157 1.34 -4.00 23.19
CA MET A 157 2.76 -4.13 23.57
C MET A 157 3.52 -5.06 22.63
N LEU A 158 2.91 -6.18 22.22
CA LEU A 158 3.49 -7.08 21.21
C LEU A 158 3.59 -6.39 19.84
N ARG A 159 2.62 -5.53 19.49
CA ARG A 159 2.68 -4.69 18.26
C ARG A 159 3.88 -3.76 18.28
N ILE A 160 4.11 -3.05 19.39
CA ILE A 160 5.29 -2.16 19.56
C ILE A 160 6.57 -2.95 19.34
N ALA A 161 6.72 -4.11 20.00
CA ALA A 161 7.89 -4.96 19.85
C ALA A 161 8.09 -5.45 18.41
N GLY A 162 7.01 -5.90 17.75
CA GLY A 162 7.04 -6.37 16.36
C GLY A 162 7.40 -5.25 15.37
N MET A 163 6.84 -4.05 15.57
CA MET A 163 7.14 -2.88 14.74
C MET A 163 8.56 -2.37 14.95
N ALA A 164 9.07 -2.42 16.19
CA ALA A 164 10.48 -2.08 16.48
C ALA A 164 11.46 -3.06 15.81
N ALA A 165 11.19 -4.36 15.91
CA ALA A 165 11.96 -5.38 15.20
C ALA A 165 11.88 -5.18 13.67
N GLY A 166 10.68 -4.89 13.14
CA GLY A 166 10.45 -4.58 11.74
C GLY A 166 11.21 -3.34 11.26
N ALA A 167 11.25 -2.29 12.09
CA ALA A 167 12.06 -1.10 11.85
C ALA A 167 13.53 -1.44 11.71
N ALA A 168 14.08 -2.21 12.67
CA ALA A 168 15.48 -2.62 12.66
C ALA A 168 15.82 -3.42 11.38
N ILE A 169 14.99 -4.41 11.02
CA ILE A 169 15.19 -5.21 9.80
C ILE A 169 15.12 -4.33 8.55
N THR A 170 14.09 -3.48 8.44
CA THR A 170 13.92 -2.61 7.27
C THR A 170 15.07 -1.62 7.12
N CYS A 171 15.49 -0.98 8.21
CA CYS A 171 16.62 -0.05 8.24
C CYS A 171 17.93 -0.75 7.85
N LEU A 172 18.17 -1.96 8.34
CA LEU A 172 19.35 -2.75 7.99
C LEU A 172 19.38 -3.10 6.50
N VAL A 173 18.27 -3.61 5.98
CA VAL A 173 18.14 -3.96 4.55
C VAL A 173 18.30 -2.72 3.68
N PHE A 174 17.64 -1.63 4.04
CA PHE A 174 17.78 -0.35 3.34
C PHE A 174 19.22 0.14 3.33
N TYR A 175 19.86 0.24 4.49
CA TYR A 175 21.24 0.73 4.62
C TYR A 175 22.21 -0.12 3.80
N ARG A 176 22.13 -1.45 3.88
CA ARG A 176 23.02 -2.36 3.11
C ARG A 176 22.90 -2.16 1.59
N ASN A 177 21.67 -1.93 1.10
CA ASN A 177 21.44 -1.81 -0.34
C ASN A 177 21.71 -0.42 -0.89
N HIS A 178 21.68 0.64 -0.03
CA HIS A 178 21.80 2.03 -0.46
C HIS A 178 23.07 2.74 0.02
N LYS A 179 23.91 2.11 0.87
CA LYS A 179 25.11 2.74 1.46
C LYS A 179 26.14 3.24 0.44
N ASN A 180 26.19 2.63 -0.73
CA ASN A 180 27.12 2.96 -1.82
C ASN A 180 26.51 3.92 -2.85
N ARG A 181 25.29 4.43 -2.62
CA ARG A 181 24.65 5.40 -3.52
C ARG A 181 24.95 6.81 -3.05
N ASP A 182 25.38 7.67 -3.95
CA ASP A 182 25.60 9.08 -3.68
C ASP A 182 24.32 9.88 -3.86
N TYR A 183 23.82 10.43 -2.76
CA TYR A 183 22.69 11.33 -2.75
C TYR A 183 23.16 12.75 -2.48
N LYS A 184 22.87 13.68 -3.39
CA LYS A 184 23.23 15.11 -3.25
C LYS A 184 22.36 15.84 -2.23
N ARG A 185 21.17 15.29 -1.88
CA ARG A 185 20.19 15.92 -0.99
C ARG A 185 20.31 15.42 0.44
N ASN A 186 20.02 16.30 1.38
CA ASN A 186 19.86 15.97 2.79
C ASN A 186 18.44 16.24 3.27
N MET A 187 18.12 15.95 4.53
CA MET A 187 16.80 16.19 5.10
C MET A 187 16.38 17.66 5.11
N LYS A 188 17.34 18.60 5.25
CA LYS A 188 17.07 20.04 5.17
C LYS A 188 16.64 20.46 3.77
N ALA A 189 17.23 19.89 2.72
CA ALA A 189 16.84 20.15 1.35
C ALA A 189 15.36 19.80 1.08
N VAL A 190 14.86 18.71 1.66
CA VAL A 190 13.44 18.34 1.51
C VAL A 190 12.50 19.43 2.05
N ILE A 191 12.87 20.03 3.19
CA ILE A 191 12.12 21.14 3.79
C ILE A 191 12.24 22.40 2.94
N GLN A 192 13.43 22.71 2.46
CA GLN A 192 13.69 23.90 1.61
C GLN A 192 13.00 23.78 0.22
N GLU A 193 12.87 22.58 -0.30
CA GLU A 193 12.19 22.31 -1.55
C GLU A 193 10.64 22.28 -1.41
N PHE A 194 10.09 22.55 -0.22
CA PHE A 194 8.66 22.70 -0.02
C PHE A 194 8.18 24.01 -0.62
N ASP A 195 7.56 23.91 -1.78
CA ASP A 195 7.04 25.05 -2.54
C ASP A 195 5.60 24.78 -2.95
N LEU A 196 4.68 25.65 -2.52
CA LEU A 196 3.25 25.57 -2.84
C LEU A 196 2.95 25.72 -4.33
N SER A 197 3.86 26.28 -5.13
CA SER A 197 3.73 26.34 -6.58
C SER A 197 4.02 24.98 -7.24
N SER A 198 4.83 24.14 -6.61
CA SER A 198 5.26 22.85 -7.12
C SER A 198 4.10 21.84 -7.21
N SER A 199 3.98 21.16 -8.34
CA SER A 199 3.02 20.08 -8.57
C SER A 199 3.17 18.92 -7.59
N ARG A 200 4.42 18.61 -7.21
CA ARG A 200 4.73 17.59 -6.20
C ARG A 200 4.13 17.96 -4.85
N THR A 201 4.41 19.16 -4.36
CA THR A 201 3.93 19.63 -3.06
C THR A 201 2.39 19.67 -3.02
N LYS A 202 1.75 20.09 -4.10
CA LYS A 202 0.28 20.10 -4.20
C LYS A 202 -0.31 18.71 -4.13
N TRP A 203 0.28 17.76 -4.85
CA TRP A 203 -0.13 16.36 -4.75
C TRP A 203 0.06 15.81 -3.33
N GLN A 204 1.21 16.09 -2.69
CA GLN A 204 1.47 15.69 -1.32
C GLN A 204 0.42 16.25 -0.36
N LEU A 205 0.15 17.56 -0.44
CA LEU A 205 -0.88 18.23 0.39
C LEU A 205 -2.28 17.67 0.12
N CYS A 206 -2.62 17.41 -1.14
CA CYS A 206 -3.90 16.80 -1.49
C CYS A 206 -4.08 15.44 -0.79
N GLN A 207 -3.05 14.58 -0.75
CA GLN A 207 -3.09 13.31 -0.03
C GLN A 207 -3.15 13.49 1.50
N ILE A 208 -2.33 14.39 2.05
CA ILE A 208 -2.24 14.67 3.49
C ILE A 208 -3.60 15.12 4.04
N LEU A 209 -4.37 15.87 3.28
CA LEU A 209 -5.66 16.36 3.71
C LEU A 209 -6.80 15.40 3.38
N CYS A 210 -6.84 14.88 2.15
CA CYS A 210 -7.96 14.06 1.68
C CYS A 210 -8.10 12.74 2.45
N VAL A 211 -7.00 12.00 2.66
CA VAL A 211 -7.08 10.68 3.31
C VAL A 211 -7.58 10.77 4.75
N PRO A 212 -7.07 11.66 5.64
CA PRO A 212 -7.61 11.82 6.98
C PRO A 212 -9.06 12.32 7.00
N LEU A 213 -9.45 13.21 6.06
CA LEU A 213 -10.84 13.67 5.97
C LEU A 213 -11.80 12.53 5.63
N VAL A 214 -11.42 11.64 4.71
CA VAL A 214 -12.20 10.43 4.40
C VAL A 214 -12.37 9.56 5.64
N LEU A 215 -11.31 9.33 6.43
CA LEU A 215 -11.38 8.57 7.67
C LEU A 215 -12.31 9.26 8.69
N CYS A 216 -12.17 10.56 8.87
CA CYS A 216 -12.98 11.35 9.79
C CYS A 216 -14.49 11.28 9.44
N ILE A 217 -14.84 11.48 8.16
CA ILE A 217 -16.23 11.40 7.70
C ILE A 217 -16.77 9.97 7.87
N ALA A 218 -15.98 8.96 7.51
CA ALA A 218 -16.39 7.58 7.70
C ALA A 218 -16.63 7.24 9.17
N GLN A 219 -15.81 7.78 10.12
CA GLN A 219 -16.03 7.63 11.55
C GLN A 219 -17.29 8.38 12.03
N LEU A 220 -17.50 9.63 11.60
CA LEU A 220 -18.68 10.42 11.93
C LEU A 220 -19.98 9.73 11.46
N CYS A 221 -19.92 9.05 10.32
CA CYS A 221 -21.03 8.24 9.79
C CYS A 221 -21.10 6.84 10.41
N ASN A 222 -20.29 6.51 11.41
CA ASN A 222 -20.19 5.19 12.02
C ASN A 222 -19.99 4.04 10.99
N MET A 223 -19.25 4.30 9.92
CA MET A 223 -19.00 3.31 8.87
C MET A 223 -17.91 2.33 9.32
N PRO A 224 -18.21 1.02 9.44
CA PRO A 224 -17.19 0.03 9.80
C PRO A 224 -16.08 -0.05 8.74
N ARG A 225 -14.87 -0.41 9.16
CA ARG A 225 -13.72 -0.56 8.23
C ARG A 225 -13.40 0.72 7.44
N ALA A 226 -13.47 1.90 8.08
CA ALA A 226 -13.15 3.21 7.48
C ALA A 226 -11.82 3.22 6.72
N MET A 227 -10.85 2.40 7.13
CA MET A 227 -9.58 2.24 6.44
C MET A 227 -9.72 1.88 4.95
N TRP A 228 -10.77 1.15 4.54
CA TRP A 228 -10.97 0.80 3.14
C TRP A 228 -11.30 2.02 2.28
N ALA A 229 -12.05 2.98 2.81
CA ALA A 229 -12.29 4.26 2.15
C ALA A 229 -10.98 5.08 2.07
N GLY A 230 -10.18 5.10 3.14
CA GLY A 230 -8.87 5.73 3.15
C GLY A 230 -7.92 5.13 2.10
N ILE A 231 -7.84 3.79 2.01
CA ILE A 231 -7.04 3.07 1.00
C ILE A 231 -7.57 3.38 -0.42
N ALA A 232 -8.90 3.49 -0.58
CA ALA A 232 -9.49 3.82 -1.86
C ALA A 232 -9.12 5.24 -2.29
N ALA A 233 -9.24 6.22 -1.38
CA ALA A 233 -8.85 7.60 -1.61
C ALA A 233 -7.35 7.75 -1.92
N MET A 234 -6.48 7.19 -1.06
CA MET A 234 -5.04 7.20 -1.28
C MET A 234 -4.65 6.66 -2.66
N SER A 235 -5.24 5.56 -3.07
CA SER A 235 -4.89 4.93 -4.36
C SER A 235 -5.46 5.67 -5.57
N ALA A 236 -6.48 6.50 -5.39
CA ALA A 236 -7.05 7.35 -6.43
C ALA A 236 -6.20 8.60 -6.65
N ILE A 237 -5.62 9.17 -5.59
CA ILE A 237 -4.83 10.40 -5.65
C ILE A 237 -3.40 10.07 -6.09
N LEU A 238 -3.14 10.17 -7.38
CA LEU A 238 -1.82 9.98 -7.96
C LEU A 238 -1.16 11.30 -8.35
N PRO A 239 0.17 11.32 -8.49
CA PRO A 239 0.88 12.52 -8.90
C PRO A 239 0.44 13.09 -10.25
N PHE A 240 0.01 12.21 -11.17
CA PHE A 240 -0.36 12.57 -12.55
C PHE A 240 -1.85 12.29 -12.80
N MET A 241 -2.58 13.26 -13.40
CA MET A 241 -4.02 13.18 -13.61
C MET A 241 -4.45 12.05 -14.54
N GLU A 242 -3.69 11.77 -15.57
CA GLU A 242 -3.97 10.69 -16.54
C GLU A 242 -3.94 9.34 -15.83
N ASP A 243 -2.93 9.11 -15.01
CA ASP A 243 -2.79 7.89 -14.21
C ASP A 243 -3.95 7.78 -13.18
N MET A 244 -4.41 8.92 -12.63
CA MET A 244 -5.52 8.97 -11.68
C MET A 244 -6.84 8.51 -12.31
N GLN A 245 -7.22 9.05 -13.46
CA GLN A 245 -8.46 8.66 -14.16
C GLN A 245 -8.43 7.18 -14.54
N TYR A 246 -7.31 6.71 -15.08
CA TYR A 246 -7.12 5.30 -15.40
C TYR A 246 -7.26 4.41 -14.16
N ARG A 247 -6.62 4.77 -13.06
CA ARG A 247 -6.68 4.00 -11.81
C ARG A 247 -8.07 3.95 -11.20
N VAL A 248 -8.77 5.09 -11.17
CA VAL A 248 -10.13 5.16 -10.65
C VAL A 248 -11.06 4.21 -11.40
N ARG A 249 -11.08 4.28 -12.73
CA ARG A 249 -11.89 3.39 -13.58
C ARG A 249 -11.54 1.93 -13.33
N LYS A 250 -10.26 1.58 -13.38
CA LYS A 250 -9.80 0.19 -13.18
C LYS A 250 -10.04 -0.31 -11.77
N ARG A 251 -9.98 0.57 -10.76
CA ARG A 251 -10.27 0.21 -9.37
C ARG A 251 -11.74 -0.12 -9.18
N ILE A 252 -12.66 0.71 -9.65
CA ILE A 252 -14.10 0.48 -9.51
C ILE A 252 -14.49 -0.83 -10.20
N VAL A 253 -14.13 -0.97 -11.47
CA VAL A 253 -14.44 -2.18 -12.26
C VAL A 253 -13.77 -3.42 -11.62
N GLY A 254 -12.49 -3.32 -11.23
CA GLY A 254 -11.77 -4.42 -10.62
C GLY A 254 -12.32 -4.83 -9.26
N ASN A 255 -12.75 -3.88 -8.41
CA ASN A 255 -13.40 -4.23 -7.14
C ASN A 255 -14.76 -4.92 -7.36
N ILE A 256 -15.59 -4.42 -8.28
CA ILE A 256 -16.88 -5.04 -8.58
C ILE A 256 -16.66 -6.46 -9.13
N ALA A 257 -15.79 -6.63 -10.11
CA ALA A 257 -15.43 -7.95 -10.63
C ALA A 257 -14.85 -8.87 -9.53
N GLY A 258 -14.00 -8.34 -8.66
CA GLY A 258 -13.44 -9.07 -7.53
C GLY A 258 -14.51 -9.53 -6.53
N VAL A 259 -15.48 -8.67 -6.23
CA VAL A 259 -16.61 -9.02 -5.37
C VAL A 259 -17.45 -10.14 -5.99
N ILE A 260 -17.76 -10.05 -7.28
CA ILE A 260 -18.53 -11.08 -7.99
C ILE A 260 -17.78 -12.42 -7.98
N CYS A 261 -16.50 -12.40 -8.38
CA CYS A 261 -15.68 -13.61 -8.39
C CYS A 261 -15.52 -14.22 -6.99
N PHE A 262 -15.28 -13.40 -5.96
CA PHE A 262 -15.22 -13.87 -4.59
C PHE A 262 -16.52 -14.52 -4.14
N THR A 263 -17.65 -13.88 -4.41
CA THR A 263 -18.98 -14.39 -4.06
C THR A 263 -19.24 -15.74 -4.72
N VAL A 264 -18.91 -15.88 -6.00
CA VAL A 264 -19.03 -17.16 -6.71
C VAL A 264 -18.17 -18.24 -6.06
N LEU A 265 -16.89 -17.93 -5.76
CA LEU A 265 -15.99 -18.87 -5.09
C LEU A 265 -16.49 -19.24 -3.69
N TYR A 266 -17.05 -18.29 -2.96
CA TYR A 266 -17.60 -18.52 -1.62
C TYR A 266 -18.78 -19.52 -1.61
N PHE A 267 -19.61 -19.53 -2.66
CA PHE A 267 -20.69 -20.51 -2.79
C PHE A 267 -20.24 -21.85 -3.37
N LEU A 268 -19.20 -21.86 -4.19
CA LEU A 268 -18.70 -23.11 -4.82
C LEU A 268 -17.78 -23.91 -3.91
N LEU A 269 -17.06 -23.24 -3.00
CA LEU A 269 -16.07 -23.87 -2.15
C LEU A 269 -16.65 -24.21 -0.77
N PRO A 270 -16.19 -25.31 -0.14
CA PRO A 270 -16.59 -25.62 1.23
C PRO A 270 -16.00 -24.63 2.25
N PRO A 271 -16.69 -24.40 3.41
CA PRO A 271 -16.25 -23.44 4.43
C PRO A 271 -14.81 -23.62 4.92
N SER A 272 -14.32 -24.84 4.94
CA SER A 272 -12.93 -25.16 5.36
C SER A 272 -11.85 -24.53 4.47
N ILE A 273 -12.22 -24.07 3.26
CA ILE A 273 -11.27 -23.54 2.27
C ILE A 273 -11.38 -22.00 2.13
N TYR A 274 -12.34 -21.34 2.78
CA TYR A 274 -12.55 -19.88 2.60
C TYR A 274 -11.30 -19.05 2.92
N ALA A 275 -10.54 -19.41 3.93
CA ALA A 275 -9.28 -18.72 4.27
C ALA A 275 -8.26 -18.75 3.12
N TYR A 276 -8.27 -19.81 2.30
CA TYR A 276 -7.35 -19.95 1.17
C TYR A 276 -7.71 -19.06 -0.03
N ILE A 277 -8.95 -18.54 -0.12
CA ILE A 277 -9.32 -17.58 -1.17
C ILE A 277 -8.45 -16.33 -1.08
N GLY A 278 -8.08 -15.91 0.12
CA GLY A 278 -7.12 -14.82 0.34
C GLY A 278 -5.74 -15.11 -0.26
N ILE A 279 -5.27 -16.36 -0.19
CA ILE A 279 -4.00 -16.79 -0.78
C ILE A 279 -4.09 -16.76 -2.31
N ILE A 280 -5.19 -17.23 -2.89
CA ILE A 280 -5.47 -17.12 -4.34
C ILE A 280 -5.42 -15.65 -4.76
N GLY A 281 -6.01 -14.75 -3.97
CA GLY A 281 -5.92 -13.31 -4.16
C GLY A 281 -4.46 -12.81 -4.20
N GLY A 282 -3.63 -13.21 -3.25
CA GLY A 282 -2.22 -12.86 -3.20
C GLY A 282 -1.44 -13.34 -4.42
N ILE A 283 -1.63 -14.59 -4.83
CA ILE A 283 -1.02 -15.16 -6.04
C ILE A 283 -1.47 -14.37 -7.27
N GLY A 284 -2.76 -14.10 -7.39
CA GLY A 284 -3.34 -13.34 -8.50
C GLY A 284 -2.77 -11.92 -8.60
N VAL A 285 -2.54 -11.22 -7.48
CA VAL A 285 -1.85 -9.92 -7.46
C VAL A 285 -0.43 -10.06 -7.99
N GLY A 286 0.32 -11.09 -7.54
CA GLY A 286 1.68 -11.35 -8.00
C GLY A 286 1.78 -11.63 -9.50
N LEU A 287 0.78 -12.33 -10.07
CA LEU A 287 0.70 -12.61 -11.51
C LEU A 287 0.23 -11.40 -12.33
N SER A 288 -0.46 -10.45 -11.70
CA SER A 288 -1.13 -9.35 -12.41
C SER A 288 -0.15 -8.24 -12.80
N ALA A 289 -0.06 -7.93 -14.11
CA ALA A 289 0.70 -6.79 -14.63
C ALA A 289 -0.12 -5.50 -14.59
N GLN A 290 -1.42 -5.62 -14.85
CA GLN A 290 -2.32 -4.49 -14.96
C GLN A 290 -3.02 -4.23 -13.63
N TYR A 291 -3.14 -2.95 -13.28
CA TYR A 291 -3.77 -2.52 -12.03
C TYR A 291 -5.22 -3.04 -11.87
N GLY A 292 -5.98 -3.15 -12.94
CA GLY A 292 -7.35 -3.67 -12.87
C GLY A 292 -7.42 -5.08 -12.28
N TRP A 293 -6.57 -5.99 -12.74
CA TRP A 293 -6.47 -7.34 -12.19
C TRP A 293 -5.94 -7.36 -10.76
N GLN A 294 -4.99 -6.49 -10.43
CA GLN A 294 -4.54 -6.33 -9.04
C GLN A 294 -5.71 -5.91 -8.13
N ALA A 295 -6.60 -5.03 -8.59
CA ALA A 295 -7.77 -4.61 -7.84
C ALA A 295 -8.78 -5.76 -7.63
N VAL A 296 -8.97 -6.63 -8.64
CA VAL A 296 -9.78 -7.86 -8.52
C VAL A 296 -9.23 -8.74 -7.40
N PHE A 297 -7.96 -9.12 -7.49
CA PHE A 297 -7.36 -10.07 -6.56
C PHE A 297 -7.13 -9.51 -5.16
N ASN A 298 -6.84 -8.21 -5.02
CA ASN A 298 -6.77 -7.53 -3.71
C ASN A 298 -8.12 -7.56 -2.97
N THR A 299 -9.21 -7.64 -3.72
CA THR A 299 -10.55 -7.75 -3.12
C THR A 299 -10.75 -9.11 -2.44
N PHE A 300 -10.14 -10.17 -2.93
CA PHE A 300 -10.24 -11.52 -2.34
C PHE A 300 -9.70 -11.56 -0.91
N GLY A 301 -8.48 -11.06 -0.69
CA GLY A 301 -7.89 -11.02 0.65
C GLY A 301 -8.69 -10.18 1.64
N ALA A 302 -9.18 -9.02 1.19
CA ALA A 302 -10.00 -8.15 2.03
C ALA A 302 -11.34 -8.78 2.40
N LEU A 303 -12.03 -9.42 1.45
CA LEU A 303 -13.31 -10.08 1.68
C LEU A 303 -13.17 -11.36 2.50
N ALA A 304 -12.12 -12.16 2.31
CA ALA A 304 -11.87 -13.35 3.10
C ALA A 304 -11.84 -13.02 4.61
N ILE A 305 -11.07 -11.99 4.98
CA ILE A 305 -10.98 -11.56 6.39
C ILE A 305 -12.29 -10.92 6.88
N ALA A 306 -12.97 -10.13 6.05
CA ALA A 306 -14.19 -9.45 6.46
C ALA A 306 -15.38 -10.40 6.57
N ALA A 307 -15.44 -11.44 5.75
CA ALA A 307 -16.52 -12.41 5.78
C ALA A 307 -16.58 -13.18 7.11
N GLU A 308 -15.45 -13.39 7.77
CA GLU A 308 -15.40 -13.99 9.12
C GLU A 308 -16.10 -13.11 10.16
N SER A 309 -16.00 -11.77 10.04
CA SER A 309 -16.54 -10.83 11.05
C SER A 309 -17.96 -10.35 10.73
N TYR A 310 -18.30 -10.17 9.44
CA TYR A 310 -19.54 -9.54 9.00
C TYR A 310 -20.43 -10.45 8.15
N GLY A 311 -20.05 -11.70 7.93
CA GLY A 311 -20.66 -12.58 6.96
C GLY A 311 -20.44 -12.11 5.51
N LEU A 312 -20.80 -12.94 4.53
CA LEU A 312 -20.58 -12.62 3.11
C LEU A 312 -21.28 -11.32 2.70
N LYS A 313 -22.60 -11.20 3.01
CA LYS A 313 -23.40 -10.04 2.61
C LYS A 313 -22.87 -8.73 3.21
N GLY A 314 -22.50 -8.74 4.49
CA GLY A 314 -21.94 -7.58 5.17
C GLY A 314 -20.57 -7.19 4.60
N ALA A 315 -19.66 -8.16 4.40
CA ALA A 315 -18.34 -7.93 3.84
C ALA A 315 -18.41 -7.33 2.42
N VAL A 316 -19.26 -7.89 1.56
CA VAL A 316 -19.47 -7.41 0.19
C VAL A 316 -20.02 -5.99 0.18
N SER A 317 -21.09 -5.71 0.94
CA SER A 317 -21.69 -4.37 1.01
C SER A 317 -20.69 -3.34 1.52
N LEU A 318 -19.98 -3.63 2.61
CA LEU A 318 -18.96 -2.74 3.16
C LEU A 318 -17.82 -2.48 2.16
N ARG A 319 -17.37 -3.52 1.46
CA ARG A 319 -16.30 -3.40 0.47
C ARG A 319 -16.68 -2.46 -0.67
N VAL A 320 -17.88 -2.61 -1.21
CA VAL A 320 -18.37 -1.77 -2.31
C VAL A 320 -18.59 -0.34 -1.82
N ILE A 321 -19.34 -0.14 -0.75
CA ILE A 321 -19.68 1.18 -0.21
C ILE A 321 -18.41 1.97 0.12
N GLN A 322 -17.48 1.39 0.88
CA GLN A 322 -16.25 2.06 1.29
C GLN A 322 -15.33 2.40 0.12
N ASN A 323 -15.22 1.51 -0.88
CA ASN A 323 -14.42 1.81 -2.07
C ASN A 323 -15.05 2.92 -2.93
N VAL A 324 -16.36 2.87 -3.17
CA VAL A 324 -17.05 3.91 -3.93
C VAL A 324 -16.96 5.25 -3.20
N PHE A 325 -17.27 5.28 -1.90
CA PHE A 325 -17.17 6.47 -1.07
C PHE A 325 -15.77 7.07 -1.13
N GLY A 326 -14.72 6.29 -0.85
CA GLY A 326 -13.35 6.79 -0.84
C GLY A 326 -12.90 7.34 -2.19
N VAL A 327 -13.25 6.67 -3.29
CA VAL A 327 -12.89 7.14 -4.64
C VAL A 327 -13.66 8.40 -5.03
N VAL A 328 -14.97 8.43 -4.82
CA VAL A 328 -15.81 9.60 -5.17
C VAL A 328 -15.39 10.81 -4.35
N PHE A 329 -15.19 10.62 -3.05
CA PHE A 329 -14.71 11.71 -2.19
C PHE A 329 -13.36 12.24 -2.67
N ALA A 330 -12.40 11.35 -2.97
CA ALA A 330 -11.09 11.76 -3.48
C ALA A 330 -11.17 12.56 -4.78
N LEU A 331 -12.02 12.15 -5.72
CA LEU A 331 -12.22 12.86 -6.99
C LEU A 331 -12.79 14.26 -6.76
N VAL A 332 -13.83 14.38 -5.94
CA VAL A 332 -14.46 15.68 -5.61
C VAL A 332 -13.45 16.58 -4.86
N PHE A 333 -12.78 16.02 -3.85
CA PHE A 333 -11.77 16.74 -3.09
C PHE A 333 -10.63 17.25 -3.97
N CYS A 334 -10.07 16.40 -4.84
CA CYS A 334 -9.03 16.81 -5.78
C CYS A 334 -9.51 17.93 -6.71
N ALA A 335 -10.72 17.82 -7.27
CA ALA A 335 -11.26 18.84 -8.15
C ALA A 335 -11.38 20.22 -7.45
N VAL A 336 -11.88 20.22 -6.22
CA VAL A 336 -11.99 21.45 -5.40
C VAL A 336 -10.61 21.95 -5.01
N PHE A 337 -9.74 21.08 -4.50
CA PHE A 337 -8.39 21.42 -4.05
C PHE A 337 -7.55 22.07 -5.15
N TYR A 338 -7.48 21.44 -6.33
CA TYR A 338 -6.71 21.98 -7.46
C TYR A 338 -7.33 23.28 -8.02
N ARG A 339 -8.65 23.44 -7.96
CA ARG A 339 -9.31 24.71 -8.32
C ARG A 339 -8.93 25.83 -7.37
N ILE A 340 -8.92 25.58 -6.06
CA ILE A 340 -8.53 26.58 -5.05
C ILE A 340 -7.06 26.94 -5.19
N MET A 341 -6.20 25.96 -5.45
CA MET A 341 -4.75 26.18 -5.60
C MET A 341 -4.37 26.82 -6.96
N SER A 342 -5.33 27.23 -7.77
CA SER A 342 -5.16 27.90 -9.08
C SER A 342 -4.19 27.18 -10.03
N VAL A 343 -4.22 25.85 -10.06
CA VAL A 343 -3.27 25.04 -10.81
C VAL A 343 -3.94 23.98 -11.65
N LYS A 344 -3.54 23.93 -12.90
CA LYS A 344 -3.74 22.73 -13.72
C LYS A 344 -2.96 21.57 -13.10
N ALA A 345 -3.59 20.40 -12.97
CA ALA A 345 -2.88 19.24 -12.51
C ALA A 345 -1.69 18.92 -13.43
N PRO A 346 -0.58 18.38 -12.89
CA PRO A 346 0.61 18.11 -13.68
C PRO A 346 0.30 17.11 -14.81
N VAL A 347 0.66 17.50 -16.02
CA VAL A 347 0.66 16.61 -17.18
C VAL A 347 1.99 15.82 -17.14
N LYS A 348 1.93 14.56 -17.48
CA LYS A 348 3.12 13.72 -17.61
C LYS A 348 3.90 14.21 -18.83
N GLU A 349 5.01 14.91 -18.62
CA GLU A 349 5.95 15.12 -19.70
C GLU A 349 6.54 13.77 -20.08
N GLU A 350 6.33 13.34 -21.31
CA GLU A 350 7.03 12.19 -21.88
C GLU A 350 8.53 12.55 -21.84
N THR A 351 9.25 11.93 -20.92
CA THR A 351 10.72 11.95 -20.97
C THR A 351 11.13 11.11 -22.18
N VAL A 352 11.54 11.82 -23.23
CA VAL A 352 12.26 11.30 -24.38
C VAL A 352 13.57 10.65 -23.93
#